data_3133b05181aaa763144043573c0fd8b7
#
_entry.id   3133b05181aaa763144043573c0fd8b7
#
_cell.length_a   1.000
_cell.length_b   1.000
_cell.length_c   1.000
_cell.angle_alpha   90.00
_cell.angle_beta   90.00
_cell.angle_gamma   90.00
#
_symmetry.space_group_name_H-M   'P 1'
#
loop_
_entity.id
_entity.type
_entity.pdbx_description
1 polymer ?
#
loop_
_entity_poly.entity_id
_entity_poly.type
_entity_poly.pdbx_seq_one_letter_code
_entity_poly.pdbx_strand_id
1 'polypeptide(L)'
;KKYCAATLRKGKTDKIDSIRIANYGIDHWFSMTAYCPPDEIYKELKLLGRQYEQYVRLKVGCKIQLANLLDGVMPGIKSILQGTVPAYSTKDKLCDFVEKYWHYDNIKKMSEKQFVADYEKWTKKKGYRFNESQAIAIYQLSKNNIPTLKSSTPSTKMLVLQAVKSVRD
;
A
#
# COMPACT_ATOMS: atom_id res chain seq x y z
N LYS A 1 9.64 3.69 29.96
CA LYS A 1 8.42 4.51 29.65
C LYS A 1 7.47 4.64 30.85
N LYS A 2 7.20 3.56 31.64
CA LYS A 2 6.30 3.61 32.81
C LYS A 2 6.84 4.48 33.95
N TYR A 3 8.16 4.41 34.23
CA TYR A 3 8.79 5.24 35.28
C TYR A 3 8.71 6.73 34.95
N CYS A 4 8.89 7.13 33.68
CA CYS A 4 8.78 8.53 33.24
C CYS A 4 7.34 9.09 33.39
N ALA A 5 6.32 8.23 33.33
CA ALA A 5 4.92 8.64 33.49
C ALA A 5 4.57 8.95 34.94
N ALA A 6 5.30 8.38 35.91
CA ALA A 6 5.08 8.58 37.34
C ALA A 6 5.66 9.92 37.85
N THR A 7 6.50 10.60 37.07
CA THR A 7 7.12 11.88 37.45
C THR A 7 6.25 13.06 37.01
N LEU A 8 6.05 14.04 37.89
CA LEU A 8 5.22 15.23 37.68
C LEU A 8 5.74 16.16 36.56
N ARG A 9 7.03 16.10 36.22
CA ARG A 9 7.64 16.93 35.16
C ARG A 9 7.56 16.25 33.81
N LYS A 10 6.82 16.85 32.89
CA LYS A 10 6.58 16.35 31.52
C LYS A 10 7.60 16.83 30.46
N GLY A 11 8.61 17.62 30.84
CA GLY A 11 9.65 18.09 29.91
C GLY A 11 10.42 16.93 29.28
N LYS A 12 10.67 17.00 27.99
CA LYS A 12 11.41 15.99 27.22
C LYS A 12 12.71 16.62 26.70
N THR A 13 13.77 16.50 27.48
CA THR A 13 15.13 16.87 27.07
C THR A 13 16.09 15.77 27.48
N ASP A 14 17.19 15.61 26.75
CA ASP A 14 18.19 14.57 27.01
C ASP A 14 18.75 14.66 28.43
N LYS A 15 18.93 15.90 28.96
CA LYS A 15 19.35 16.12 30.34
C LYS A 15 18.35 15.59 31.38
N ILE A 16 17.06 15.83 31.17
CA ILE A 16 16.01 15.32 32.08
C ILE A 16 15.91 13.80 31.99
N ASP A 17 16.05 13.24 30.79
CA ASP A 17 15.99 11.80 30.59
C ASP A 17 17.21 11.10 31.19
N SER A 18 18.43 11.69 31.12
CA SER A 18 19.61 11.17 31.81
C SER A 18 19.44 11.12 33.34
N ILE A 19 18.90 12.20 33.93
CA ILE A 19 18.63 12.26 35.38
C ILE A 19 17.59 11.18 35.77
N ARG A 20 16.55 11.00 34.97
CA ARG A 20 15.51 9.97 35.19
C ARG A 20 16.09 8.56 35.13
N ILE A 21 16.98 8.30 34.16
CA ILE A 21 17.65 7.01 34.03
C ILE A 21 18.55 6.76 35.23
N ALA A 22 19.32 7.78 35.69
CA ALA A 22 20.16 7.66 36.88
C ALA A 22 19.34 7.36 38.14
N ASN A 23 18.26 8.12 38.37
CA ASN A 23 17.37 7.89 39.52
C ASN A 23 16.73 6.49 39.46
N TYR A 24 16.28 6.05 38.27
CA TYR A 24 15.77 4.70 38.11
C TYR A 24 16.82 3.63 38.46
N GLY A 25 18.07 3.86 38.04
CA GLY A 25 19.19 2.97 38.38
C GLY A 25 19.44 2.89 39.88
N ILE A 26 19.37 4.02 40.61
CA ILE A 26 19.54 4.07 42.07
C ILE A 26 18.38 3.36 42.78
N ASP A 27 17.14 3.67 42.39
CA ASP A 27 15.94 3.14 43.04
C ASP A 27 15.77 1.60 42.84
N HIS A 28 16.30 1.06 41.73
CA HIS A 28 16.09 -0.32 41.31
C HIS A 28 17.39 -1.13 41.28
N TRP A 29 18.48 -0.64 41.80
CA TRP A 29 19.83 -1.27 41.74
C TRP A 29 19.81 -2.76 42.12
N PHE A 30 19.17 -3.11 43.21
CA PHE A 30 19.11 -4.47 43.68
C PHE A 30 18.20 -5.42 42.89
N SER A 31 17.29 -4.85 42.07
CA SER A 31 16.37 -5.61 41.22
C SER A 31 16.81 -5.64 39.76
N MET A 32 17.89 -4.91 39.43
CA MET A 32 18.40 -4.87 38.05
C MET A 32 19.17 -6.17 37.75
N THR A 33 18.78 -6.79 36.64
CA THR A 33 19.55 -7.90 36.07
C THR A 33 20.61 -7.36 35.12
N ALA A 34 21.82 -7.93 35.17
CA ALA A 34 22.88 -7.57 34.24
C ALA A 34 22.43 -7.82 32.79
N TYR A 35 22.72 -6.87 31.93
CA TYR A 35 22.46 -7.02 30.49
C TYR A 35 23.42 -8.06 29.90
N CYS A 36 22.87 -9.20 29.51
CA CYS A 36 23.59 -10.15 28.67
C CYS A 36 23.32 -9.80 27.19
N PRO A 37 24.34 -9.48 26.40
CA PRO A 37 24.14 -9.24 24.98
C PRO A 37 23.54 -10.46 24.33
N PRO A 38 22.51 -10.32 23.48
CA PRO A 38 21.92 -11.46 22.80
C PRO A 38 22.95 -12.09 21.88
N ASP A 39 22.81 -13.40 21.68
CA ASP A 39 23.60 -14.20 20.76
C ASP A 39 23.64 -13.57 19.35
N GLU A 40 24.71 -13.81 18.60
CA GLU A 40 24.95 -13.27 17.25
C GLU A 40 23.76 -13.56 16.32
N ILE A 41 23.27 -14.80 16.35
CA ILE A 41 22.07 -15.24 15.58
C ILE A 41 20.85 -14.36 15.90
N TYR A 42 20.67 -14.00 17.17
CA TYR A 42 19.55 -13.15 17.58
C TYR A 42 19.67 -11.72 17.06
N LYS A 43 20.90 -11.20 16.94
CA LYS A 43 21.18 -9.87 16.37
C LYS A 43 20.87 -9.86 14.86
N GLU A 44 21.27 -10.92 14.15
CA GLU A 44 20.99 -11.09 12.72
C GLU A 44 19.48 -11.19 12.45
N LEU A 45 18.77 -12.04 13.19
CA LEU A 45 17.32 -12.18 13.08
C LEU A 45 16.59 -10.86 13.35
N LYS A 46 17.06 -10.08 14.32
CA LYS A 46 16.51 -8.75 14.61
C LYS A 46 16.74 -7.76 13.48
N LEU A 47 17.91 -7.83 12.82
CA LEU A 47 18.23 -7.02 11.66
C LEU A 47 17.33 -7.38 10.48
N LEU A 48 17.21 -8.67 10.16
CA LEU A 48 16.32 -9.18 9.11
C LEU A 48 14.85 -8.81 9.36
N GLY A 49 14.39 -8.93 10.60
CA GLY A 49 13.03 -8.53 10.98
C GLY A 49 12.78 -7.03 10.73
N ARG A 50 13.75 -6.16 11.06
CA ARG A 50 13.65 -4.72 10.78
C ARG A 50 13.62 -4.42 9.28
N GLN A 51 14.45 -5.10 8.49
CA GLN A 51 14.45 -4.96 7.03
C GLN A 51 13.12 -5.42 6.43
N TYR A 52 12.60 -6.57 6.87
CA TYR A 52 11.30 -7.05 6.45
C TYR A 52 10.18 -6.04 6.74
N GLU A 53 10.11 -5.50 7.97
CA GLU A 53 9.13 -4.46 8.31
C GLU A 53 9.26 -3.22 7.43
N GLN A 54 10.48 -2.82 7.08
CA GLN A 54 10.72 -1.68 6.19
C GLN A 54 10.16 -1.94 4.79
N TYR A 55 10.41 -3.12 4.22
CA TYR A 55 9.87 -3.49 2.90
C TYR A 55 8.34 -3.56 2.92
N VAL A 56 7.75 -4.11 3.97
CA VAL A 56 6.29 -4.14 4.13
C VAL A 56 5.71 -2.72 4.15
N ARG A 57 6.32 -1.80 4.90
CA ARG A 57 5.90 -0.39 4.94
C ARG A 57 6.02 0.30 3.58
N LEU A 58 7.10 0.07 2.85
CA LEU A 58 7.27 0.59 1.49
C LEU A 58 6.18 0.06 0.55
N LYS A 59 5.94 -1.24 0.57
CA LYS A 59 4.88 -1.86 -0.24
C LYS A 59 3.49 -1.30 0.07
N VAL A 60 3.17 -1.10 1.34
CA VAL A 60 1.90 -0.47 1.76
C VAL A 60 1.83 0.97 1.27
N GLY A 61 2.92 1.73 1.37
CA GLY A 61 3.01 3.10 0.85
C GLY A 61 2.75 3.16 -0.66
N CYS A 62 3.36 2.27 -1.45
CA CYS A 62 3.13 2.18 -2.90
C CYS A 62 1.66 1.85 -3.23
N LYS A 63 1.04 0.94 -2.49
CA LYS A 63 -0.39 0.62 -2.66
C LYS A 63 -1.31 1.80 -2.35
N ILE A 64 -1.01 2.56 -1.30
CA ILE A 64 -1.76 3.78 -0.96
C ILE A 64 -1.60 4.84 -2.05
N GLN A 65 -0.38 5.04 -2.54
CA GLN A 65 -0.11 5.99 -3.63
C GLN A 65 -0.87 5.61 -4.92
N LEU A 66 -0.84 4.33 -5.31
CA LEU A 66 -1.63 3.85 -6.44
C LEU A 66 -3.14 4.08 -6.21
N ALA A 67 -3.63 3.79 -5.00
CA ALA A 67 -5.02 3.99 -4.64
C ALA A 67 -5.45 5.46 -4.81
N ASN A 68 -4.65 6.41 -4.33
CA ASN A 68 -4.92 7.85 -4.46
C ASN A 68 -4.91 8.32 -5.93
N LEU A 69 -3.98 7.80 -6.74
CA LEU A 69 -3.95 8.10 -8.19
C LEU A 69 -5.17 7.52 -8.90
N LEU A 70 -5.61 6.31 -8.53
CA LEU A 70 -6.81 5.69 -9.10
C LEU A 70 -8.08 6.46 -8.77
N ASP A 71 -8.17 7.06 -7.59
CA ASP A 71 -9.30 7.92 -7.24
C ASP A 71 -9.35 9.18 -8.12
N GLY A 72 -8.20 9.61 -8.67
CA GLY A 72 -8.11 10.71 -9.63
C GLY A 72 -8.41 10.33 -11.08
N VAL A 73 -8.08 9.12 -11.54
CA VAL A 73 -8.21 8.69 -12.95
C VAL A 73 -9.35 7.72 -13.19
N MET A 74 -9.68 6.88 -12.21
CA MET A 74 -10.73 5.85 -12.28
C MET A 74 -11.43 5.71 -10.91
N PRO A 75 -12.15 6.75 -10.43
CA PRO A 75 -12.80 6.71 -9.13
C PRO A 75 -13.75 5.52 -9.01
N GLY A 76 -13.66 4.81 -7.87
CA GLY A 76 -14.50 3.65 -7.58
C GLY A 76 -14.05 2.31 -8.17
N ILE A 77 -13.05 2.27 -9.03
CA ILE A 77 -12.60 1.01 -9.68
C ILE A 77 -12.10 -0.02 -8.66
N LYS A 78 -11.50 0.43 -7.57
CA LYS A 78 -11.00 -0.45 -6.50
C LYS A 78 -12.10 -1.32 -5.91
N SER A 79 -13.28 -0.77 -5.66
CA SER A 79 -14.40 -1.52 -5.07
C SER A 79 -14.86 -2.71 -5.90
N ILE A 80 -14.66 -2.65 -7.24
CA ILE A 80 -15.05 -3.72 -8.16
C ILE A 80 -13.91 -4.72 -8.38
N LEU A 81 -12.66 -4.25 -8.48
CA LEU A 81 -11.53 -5.09 -8.88
C LEU A 81 -10.62 -5.53 -7.72
N GLN A 82 -10.73 -4.87 -6.56
CA GLN A 82 -9.94 -5.24 -5.39
C GLN A 82 -10.48 -6.53 -4.77
N GLY A 83 -9.88 -7.66 -5.12
CA GLY A 83 -10.10 -8.96 -4.48
C GLY A 83 -9.05 -9.24 -3.41
N THR A 84 -9.30 -10.27 -2.59
CA THR A 84 -8.28 -10.81 -1.69
C THR A 84 -7.21 -11.51 -2.54
N VAL A 85 -6.06 -10.86 -2.70
CA VAL A 85 -4.91 -11.46 -3.38
C VAL A 85 -4.11 -12.22 -2.32
N PRO A 86 -3.91 -13.54 -2.46
CA PRO A 86 -3.06 -14.29 -1.56
C PRO A 86 -1.64 -13.69 -1.53
N ALA A 87 -1.00 -13.69 -0.36
CA ALA A 87 0.31 -13.06 -0.15
C ALA A 87 1.41 -13.58 -1.10
N TYR A 88 1.27 -14.82 -1.58
CA TYR A 88 2.19 -15.48 -2.53
C TYR A 88 1.80 -15.28 -4.00
N SER A 89 0.67 -14.64 -4.30
CA SER A 89 0.25 -14.43 -5.69
C SER A 89 0.95 -13.23 -6.28
N THR A 90 1.60 -13.44 -7.42
CA THR A 90 2.16 -12.37 -8.26
C THR A 90 1.10 -11.70 -9.15
N LYS A 91 -0.14 -12.28 -9.20
CA LYS A 91 -1.22 -11.77 -10.05
C LYS A 91 -2.08 -10.79 -9.26
N ASP A 92 -2.08 -9.55 -9.68
CA ASP A 92 -2.96 -8.49 -9.17
C ASP A 92 -3.84 -7.98 -10.32
N LYS A 93 -5.14 -8.37 -10.28
CA LYS A 93 -6.12 -8.04 -11.32
C LYS A 93 -6.30 -6.53 -11.47
N LEU A 94 -6.25 -5.77 -10.36
CA LEU A 94 -6.37 -4.32 -10.38
C LEU A 94 -5.17 -3.69 -11.11
N CYS A 95 -3.95 -4.08 -10.75
CA CYS A 95 -2.74 -3.58 -11.39
C CYS A 95 -2.70 -3.92 -12.89
N ASP A 96 -3.05 -5.16 -13.26
CA ASP A 96 -3.12 -5.58 -14.66
C ASP A 96 -4.18 -4.83 -15.47
N PHE A 97 -5.33 -4.54 -14.85
CA PHE A 97 -6.41 -3.77 -15.47
C PHE A 97 -5.97 -2.32 -15.69
N VAL A 98 -5.38 -1.69 -14.67
CA VAL A 98 -4.88 -0.32 -14.73
C VAL A 98 -3.77 -0.17 -15.77
N GLU A 99 -2.88 -1.15 -15.90
CA GLU A 99 -1.84 -1.15 -16.91
C GLU A 99 -2.42 -1.09 -18.33
N LYS A 100 -3.55 -1.77 -18.60
CA LYS A 100 -4.21 -1.76 -19.91
C LYS A 100 -5.03 -0.50 -20.15
N TYR A 101 -5.91 -0.16 -19.23
CA TYR A 101 -6.91 0.87 -19.44
C TYR A 101 -6.53 2.23 -18.86
N TRP A 102 -5.71 2.31 -17.85
CA TRP A 102 -5.11 3.42 -17.09
C TRP A 102 -5.97 4.68 -16.84
N HIS A 103 -7.08 4.90 -17.58
CA HIS A 103 -7.99 6.03 -17.43
C HIS A 103 -9.38 5.69 -17.96
N TYR A 104 -10.45 6.21 -17.33
CA TYR A 104 -11.82 5.98 -17.79
C TYR A 104 -12.10 6.49 -19.22
N ASP A 105 -11.43 7.53 -19.69
CA ASP A 105 -11.62 8.01 -21.05
C ASP A 105 -11.32 6.96 -22.11
N ASN A 106 -10.39 6.03 -21.83
CA ASN A 106 -10.09 4.94 -22.75
C ASN A 106 -11.23 3.91 -22.82
N ILE A 107 -12.00 3.78 -21.73
CA ILE A 107 -13.19 2.93 -21.68
C ILE A 107 -14.38 3.66 -22.32
N LYS A 108 -14.54 4.96 -22.06
CA LYS A 108 -15.63 5.79 -22.60
C LYS A 108 -15.63 5.87 -24.13
N LYS A 109 -14.46 5.72 -24.79
CA LYS A 109 -14.34 5.71 -26.27
C LYS A 109 -14.98 4.48 -26.92
N MET A 110 -15.18 3.41 -26.15
CA MET A 110 -15.79 2.17 -26.63
C MET A 110 -17.29 2.16 -26.31
N SER A 111 -18.06 1.42 -27.12
CA SER A 111 -19.43 1.05 -26.72
C SER A 111 -19.39 -0.03 -25.62
N GLU A 112 -20.49 -0.20 -24.88
CA GLU A 112 -20.58 -1.21 -23.81
C GLU A 112 -20.25 -2.62 -24.35
N LYS A 113 -20.86 -3.01 -25.48
CA LYS A 113 -20.61 -4.31 -26.11
C LYS A 113 -19.15 -4.49 -26.52
N GLN A 114 -18.52 -3.45 -27.05
CA GLN A 114 -17.10 -3.48 -27.42
C GLN A 114 -16.20 -3.61 -26.19
N PHE A 115 -16.50 -2.88 -25.11
CA PHE A 115 -15.74 -2.97 -23.89
C PHE A 115 -15.87 -4.35 -23.23
N VAL A 116 -17.07 -4.91 -23.13
CA VAL A 116 -17.31 -6.25 -22.58
C VAL A 116 -16.52 -7.30 -23.35
N ALA A 117 -16.56 -7.26 -24.69
CA ALA A 117 -15.82 -8.19 -25.55
C ALA A 117 -14.29 -8.02 -25.39
N ASP A 118 -13.79 -6.78 -25.27
CA ASP A 118 -12.36 -6.52 -25.07
C ASP A 118 -11.91 -6.94 -23.67
N TYR A 119 -12.76 -6.74 -22.65
CA TYR A 119 -12.53 -7.19 -21.29
C TYR A 119 -12.51 -8.72 -21.18
N GLU A 120 -13.41 -9.42 -21.89
CA GLU A 120 -13.43 -10.89 -21.97
C GLU A 120 -12.12 -11.43 -22.57
N LYS A 121 -11.69 -10.89 -23.71
CA LYS A 121 -10.42 -11.27 -24.35
C LYS A 121 -9.22 -11.01 -23.42
N TRP A 122 -9.23 -9.89 -22.73
CA TRP A 122 -8.15 -9.53 -21.80
C TRP A 122 -8.12 -10.49 -20.58
N THR A 123 -9.27 -10.79 -19.97
CA THR A 123 -9.34 -11.70 -18.82
C THR A 123 -8.86 -13.10 -19.21
N LYS A 124 -9.26 -13.62 -20.37
CA LYS A 124 -8.79 -14.91 -20.91
C LYS A 124 -7.28 -14.91 -21.12
N LYS A 125 -6.74 -13.85 -21.74
CA LYS A 125 -5.29 -13.71 -21.98
C LYS A 125 -4.46 -13.68 -20.70
N LYS A 126 -4.95 -13.03 -19.65
CA LYS A 126 -4.27 -12.90 -18.34
C LYS A 126 -4.56 -14.08 -17.40
N GLY A 127 -5.46 -14.98 -17.77
CA GLY A 127 -5.87 -16.14 -16.96
C GLY A 127 -6.75 -15.77 -15.77
N TYR A 128 -7.57 -14.72 -15.89
CA TYR A 128 -8.60 -14.34 -14.93
C TYR A 128 -9.95 -14.94 -15.32
N ARG A 129 -10.77 -15.22 -14.31
CA ARG A 129 -12.17 -15.59 -14.57
C ARG A 129 -12.92 -14.37 -15.11
N PHE A 130 -13.58 -14.55 -16.27
CA PHE A 130 -14.49 -13.55 -16.83
C PHE A 130 -15.78 -13.46 -16.02
N ASN A 131 -16.25 -12.25 -15.82
CA ASN A 131 -17.55 -11.95 -15.22
C ASN A 131 -18.16 -10.77 -15.96
N GLU A 132 -19.26 -11.03 -16.66
CA GLU A 132 -19.95 -10.04 -17.49
C GLU A 132 -20.54 -8.91 -16.64
N SER A 133 -21.19 -9.25 -15.51
CA SER A 133 -21.75 -8.25 -14.59
C SER A 133 -20.67 -7.29 -14.07
N GLN A 134 -19.44 -7.81 -13.81
CA GLN A 134 -18.31 -6.98 -13.42
C GLN A 134 -17.86 -6.04 -14.55
N ALA A 135 -17.85 -6.52 -15.81
CA ALA A 135 -17.49 -5.69 -16.96
C ALA A 135 -18.52 -4.57 -17.16
N ILE A 136 -19.81 -4.88 -17.09
CA ILE A 136 -20.89 -3.89 -17.19
C ILE A 136 -20.80 -2.86 -16.06
N ALA A 137 -20.57 -3.29 -14.82
CA ALA A 137 -20.40 -2.39 -13.69
C ALA A 137 -19.21 -1.43 -13.87
N ILE A 138 -18.06 -1.92 -14.39
CA ILE A 138 -16.90 -1.07 -14.70
C ILE A 138 -17.25 -0.04 -15.78
N TYR A 139 -17.97 -0.46 -16.83
CA TYR A 139 -18.39 0.46 -17.88
C TYR A 139 -19.34 1.54 -17.36
N GLN A 140 -20.31 1.18 -16.54
CA GLN A 140 -21.24 2.13 -15.90
C GLN A 140 -20.49 3.09 -14.96
N LEU A 141 -19.55 2.60 -14.14
CA LEU A 141 -18.68 3.48 -13.35
C LEU A 141 -17.93 4.48 -14.23
N SER A 142 -17.42 4.04 -15.38
CA SER A 142 -16.70 4.92 -16.29
C SER A 142 -17.60 6.04 -16.82
N LYS A 143 -18.88 5.77 -17.07
CA LYS A 143 -19.85 6.78 -17.57
C LYS A 143 -20.33 7.73 -16.49
N ASN A 144 -20.57 7.21 -15.29
CA ASN A 144 -21.18 7.98 -14.19
C ASN A 144 -20.16 8.83 -13.41
N ASN A 145 -18.89 8.40 -13.38
CA ASN A 145 -17.86 9.10 -12.62
C ASN A 145 -17.02 10.03 -13.52
N ILE A 146 -16.64 11.17 -12.94
CA ILE A 146 -15.80 12.17 -13.60
C ILE A 146 -14.40 12.10 -13.00
N PRO A 147 -13.37 11.67 -13.76
CA PRO A 147 -11.99 11.74 -13.31
C PRO A 147 -11.56 13.20 -13.05
N THR A 148 -10.82 13.43 -11.98
CA THR A 148 -10.25 14.75 -11.65
C THR A 148 -8.96 15.01 -12.44
N LEU A 149 -8.20 13.96 -12.76
CA LEU A 149 -7.00 14.03 -13.59
C LEU A 149 -7.39 13.79 -15.06
N LYS A 150 -6.87 14.61 -15.96
CA LYS A 150 -7.20 14.52 -17.40
C LYS A 150 -6.31 13.48 -18.10
N SER A 151 -6.91 12.69 -19.00
CA SER A 151 -6.18 11.73 -19.84
C SER A 151 -5.29 12.40 -20.89
N SER A 152 -5.57 13.65 -21.26
CA SER A 152 -4.78 14.42 -22.22
C SER A 152 -3.41 14.87 -21.68
N THR A 153 -3.21 14.82 -20.36
CA THR A 153 -1.94 15.20 -19.73
C THR A 153 -0.95 14.03 -19.83
N PRO A 154 0.17 14.13 -20.56
CA PRO A 154 1.12 13.00 -20.75
C PRO A 154 1.66 12.43 -19.44
N SER A 155 1.88 13.29 -18.45
CA SER A 155 2.37 12.91 -17.11
C SER A 155 1.40 12.00 -16.37
N THR A 156 0.08 12.15 -16.57
CA THR A 156 -0.93 11.31 -15.87
C THR A 156 -0.74 9.84 -16.18
N LYS A 157 -0.58 9.47 -17.45
CA LYS A 157 -0.33 8.08 -17.85
C LYS A 157 0.96 7.55 -17.24
N MET A 158 2.02 8.35 -17.31
CA MET A 158 3.34 7.95 -16.77
C MET A 158 3.29 7.71 -15.26
N LEU A 159 2.64 8.60 -14.51
CA LEU A 159 2.49 8.48 -13.06
C LEU A 159 1.70 7.23 -12.68
N VAL A 160 0.58 6.95 -13.36
CA VAL A 160 -0.23 5.75 -13.10
C VAL A 160 0.56 4.47 -13.38
N LEU A 161 1.22 4.38 -14.53
CA LEU A 161 2.02 3.20 -14.88
C LEU A 161 3.23 3.01 -13.95
N GLN A 162 3.88 4.10 -13.54
CA GLN A 162 4.96 4.05 -12.57
C GLN A 162 4.47 3.56 -11.20
N ALA A 163 3.31 4.04 -10.74
CA ALA A 163 2.73 3.58 -9.48
C ALA A 163 2.36 2.08 -9.52
N VAL A 164 1.83 1.59 -10.66
CA VAL A 164 1.58 0.15 -10.85
C VAL A 164 2.88 -0.65 -10.78
N LYS A 165 3.94 -0.17 -11.41
CA LYS A 165 5.26 -0.80 -11.37
C LYS A 165 5.79 -0.87 -9.94
N SER A 166 5.76 0.25 -9.20
CA SER A 166 6.24 0.30 -7.80
C SER A 166 5.48 -0.62 -6.83
N VAL A 167 4.24 -1.01 -7.14
CA VAL A 167 3.49 -1.99 -6.33
C VAL A 167 3.93 -3.42 -6.64
N ARG A 168 4.43 -3.69 -7.86
CA ARG A 168 4.88 -5.03 -8.29
C ARG A 168 6.30 -5.35 -7.86
N ASP A 169 7.19 -4.35 -7.90
CA ASP A 169 8.58 -4.45 -7.46
C ASP A 169 8.69 -4.52 -5.93
#